data_753c2ff62379483ff942ccf3eaac8544
#
_entry.id   753c2ff62379483ff942ccf3eaac8544
#
_cell.length_a   1.000
_cell.length_b   1.000
_cell.length_c   1.000
_cell.angle_alpha   90.00
_cell.angle_beta   90.00
_cell.angle_gamma   90.00
#
_symmetry.space_group_name_H-M   'P 1'
#
loop_
_entity.id
_entity.type
_entity.pdbx_description
1 polymer ?
#
loop_
_entity_poly.entity_id
_entity_poly.type
_entity_poly.pdbx_seq_one_letter_code
_entity_poly.pdbx_strand_id
1 'polypeptide(L)'
;MQPRLTSLNLTDVEREELPVDVLLVGAGPASLACAIHLDRLLKAKGIEDKTILVIDKAEEVGHHTLSGAVMNPKGIEELFPDWKERGFPIQSEVREDWAEMLKPGGGSTALKGMLCPPQLRNHGNYIVSLNHVVKWMAAQAEEAGIELYAGFPAADIQLDEATGRVQGVVTRDSGIAKDGSAKGTFEPGMRISAEVTVFAEGTRGNLAKNLDRKLGLSAGRNPQTYGTGIKEIWQVDPKIGKEWFGKVMHTGAYPLKRDAYGGSFIYGIAEDKLALGFVVGLDHKDASLDPHGLFVQWKQHARIRPLLEGGKVLKYGAKTVPEGGYFSMPKLYGNGFCMVGDSAGFLNIATLKGIHLAIKSGMLAAEAIATALEKGDTSEASLARYGELFEASWAKEELWKVRNYRQAFAKGMFRGMLDFGVAMVTGGRGLVARRDGHKDHETTRPLAESTFQLPKFNDSDSLDKLTDVYYSGAVHEEDQPAHLLVNDPKICVERCTQEYGNPCQHFCPAAVYEWPKGSTEVVINASNCVHCKTCDIADPYENIEWVVPEGGGGPKYVDM
;
A
#
# COMPACT_ATOMS: atom_id res chain seq x y z
N MET A 1 -2.93 22.88 20.41
CA MET A 1 -3.31 21.81 19.46
C MET A 1 -3.95 20.72 20.29
N GLN A 2 -5.22 20.40 20.07
CA GLN A 2 -5.78 19.19 20.70
C GLN A 2 -5.06 17.98 20.10
N PRO A 3 -4.74 16.95 20.91
CA PRO A 3 -4.13 15.73 20.38
C PRO A 3 -5.06 15.15 19.32
N ARG A 4 -4.50 14.77 18.16
CA ARG A 4 -5.25 14.09 17.11
C ARG A 4 -5.75 12.76 17.67
N LEU A 5 -7.02 12.44 17.43
CA LEU A 5 -7.56 11.13 17.76
C LEU A 5 -6.89 10.08 16.88
N THR A 6 -6.21 9.13 17.52
CA THR A 6 -5.49 8.06 16.81
C THR A 6 -6.14 6.69 17.02
N SER A 7 -7.12 6.61 17.92
CA SER A 7 -7.87 5.41 18.25
C SER A 7 -9.32 5.72 18.58
N LEU A 8 -10.18 4.74 18.38
CA LEU A 8 -11.60 4.76 18.76
C LEU A 8 -11.91 3.75 19.88
N ASN A 9 -10.89 3.21 20.55
CA ASN A 9 -11.07 2.34 21.71
C ASN A 9 -11.61 3.14 22.89
N LEU A 10 -12.48 2.51 23.69
CA LEU A 10 -12.97 3.09 24.92
C LEU A 10 -11.85 3.19 25.97
N THR A 11 -11.90 4.24 26.78
CA THR A 11 -11.02 4.39 27.94
C THR A 11 -11.59 3.64 29.15
N ASP A 12 -10.72 3.34 30.12
CA ASP A 12 -11.10 2.75 31.42
C ASP A 12 -11.83 1.40 31.34
N VAL A 13 -11.50 0.59 30.31
CA VAL A 13 -12.03 -0.75 30.12
C VAL A 13 -10.95 -1.78 30.48
N GLU A 14 -11.31 -2.76 31.31
CA GLU A 14 -10.45 -3.91 31.60
C GLU A 14 -10.28 -4.75 30.31
N ARG A 15 -9.03 -5.10 29.99
CA ARG A 15 -8.68 -5.83 28.77
C ARG A 15 -7.96 -7.13 29.10
N GLU A 16 -8.32 -8.16 28.39
CA GLU A 16 -7.57 -9.42 28.41
C GLU A 16 -6.14 -9.20 27.94
N GLU A 17 -5.17 -9.84 28.60
CA GLU A 17 -3.76 -9.77 28.25
C GLU A 17 -3.28 -11.08 27.60
N LEU A 18 -2.64 -10.94 26.46
CA LEU A 18 -2.02 -12.04 25.72
C LEU A 18 -0.51 -11.76 25.57
N PRO A 19 0.34 -12.40 26.40
CA PRO A 19 1.78 -12.27 26.24
C PRO A 19 2.28 -13.18 25.12
N VAL A 20 3.15 -12.64 24.25
CA VAL A 20 3.87 -13.38 23.21
C VAL A 20 5.32 -12.93 23.13
N ASP A 21 6.21 -13.71 22.53
CA ASP A 21 7.60 -13.27 22.37
C ASP A 21 7.74 -12.32 21.17
N VAL A 22 7.12 -12.65 20.03
CA VAL A 22 7.16 -11.80 18.83
C VAL A 22 5.76 -11.62 18.27
N LEU A 23 5.35 -10.35 18.17
CA LEU A 23 4.09 -9.95 17.55
C LEU A 23 4.35 -9.33 16.17
N LEU A 24 3.66 -9.80 15.14
CA LEU A 24 3.69 -9.20 13.81
C LEU A 24 2.33 -8.58 13.49
N VAL A 25 2.30 -7.30 13.17
CA VAL A 25 1.08 -6.54 12.88
C VAL A 25 0.87 -6.40 11.37
N GLY A 26 -0.12 -7.12 10.84
CA GLY A 26 -0.43 -7.26 9.43
C GLY A 26 0.12 -8.57 8.85
N ALA A 27 -0.72 -9.31 8.13
CA ALA A 27 -0.36 -10.60 7.50
C ALA A 27 -0.02 -10.46 6.01
N GLY A 28 0.79 -9.45 5.66
CA GLY A 28 1.32 -9.26 4.31
C GLY A 28 2.59 -10.07 4.03
N PRO A 29 3.16 -10.01 2.80
CA PRO A 29 4.33 -10.80 2.41
C PRO A 29 5.55 -10.57 3.30
N ALA A 30 5.77 -9.35 3.79
CA ALA A 30 6.90 -9.03 4.67
C ALA A 30 6.77 -9.69 6.04
N SER A 31 5.58 -9.63 6.62
CA SER A 31 5.26 -10.24 7.92
C SER A 31 5.39 -11.75 7.86
N LEU A 32 4.72 -12.39 6.90
CA LEU A 32 4.76 -13.84 6.76
C LEU A 32 6.17 -14.36 6.47
N ALA A 33 6.95 -13.62 5.65
CA ALA A 33 8.36 -13.95 5.44
C ALA A 33 9.19 -13.81 6.72
N CYS A 34 8.91 -12.78 7.53
CA CYS A 34 9.57 -12.60 8.82
C CYS A 34 9.24 -13.76 9.77
N ALA A 35 7.96 -14.09 9.93
CA ALA A 35 7.50 -15.13 10.83
C ALA A 35 8.07 -16.50 10.47
N ILE A 36 7.96 -16.90 9.19
CA ILE A 36 8.46 -18.19 8.69
C ILE A 36 9.99 -18.28 8.82
N HIS A 37 10.71 -17.22 8.46
CA HIS A 37 12.17 -17.23 8.54
C HIS A 37 12.66 -17.22 9.98
N LEU A 38 11.98 -16.46 10.86
CA LEU A 38 12.26 -16.42 12.30
C LEU A 38 12.09 -17.79 12.95
N ASP A 39 10.98 -18.45 12.70
CA ASP A 39 10.71 -19.80 13.21
C ASP A 39 11.83 -20.79 12.83
N ARG A 40 12.24 -20.78 11.55
CA ARG A 40 13.34 -21.60 11.06
C ARG A 40 14.67 -21.31 11.76
N LEU A 41 14.97 -20.02 11.98
CA LEU A 41 16.20 -19.60 12.65
C LEU A 41 16.21 -20.01 14.12
N LEU A 42 15.09 -19.85 14.83
CA LEU A 42 14.95 -20.23 16.23
C LEU A 42 15.08 -21.75 16.40
N LYS A 43 14.39 -22.54 15.58
CA LYS A 43 14.52 -24.01 15.55
C LYS A 43 15.95 -24.46 15.26
N ALA A 44 16.63 -23.81 14.31
CA ALA A 44 18.04 -24.10 14.00
C ALA A 44 19.00 -23.79 15.16
N LYS A 45 18.63 -22.89 16.06
CA LYS A 45 19.36 -22.55 17.29
C LYS A 45 18.94 -23.40 18.51
N GLY A 46 17.95 -24.28 18.36
CA GLY A 46 17.40 -25.06 19.47
C GLY A 46 16.52 -24.24 20.42
N ILE A 47 15.98 -23.13 19.96
CA ILE A 47 15.04 -22.26 20.70
C ILE A 47 13.63 -22.59 20.20
N GLU A 48 12.89 -23.42 20.92
CA GLU A 48 11.59 -23.95 20.48
C GLU A 48 10.41 -23.41 21.34
N ASP A 49 10.69 -22.66 22.39
CA ASP A 49 9.72 -22.18 23.37
C ASP A 49 9.19 -20.75 23.09
N LYS A 50 9.52 -20.19 21.92
CA LYS A 50 9.15 -18.84 21.57
C LYS A 50 7.85 -18.77 20.75
N THR A 51 6.90 -17.97 21.25
CA THR A 51 5.61 -17.74 20.59
C THR A 51 5.71 -16.64 19.54
N ILE A 52 5.35 -16.97 18.30
CA ILE A 52 5.26 -16.03 17.18
C ILE A 52 3.78 -15.88 16.82
N LEU A 53 3.24 -14.68 16.95
CA LEU A 53 1.85 -14.36 16.63
C LEU A 53 1.79 -13.32 15.49
N VAL A 54 1.00 -13.61 14.48
CA VAL A 54 0.66 -12.65 13.41
C VAL A 54 -0.80 -12.27 13.54
N ILE A 55 -1.10 -10.98 13.58
CA ILE A 55 -2.48 -10.47 13.59
C ILE A 55 -2.78 -9.68 12.31
N ASP A 56 -3.99 -9.78 11.80
CA ASP A 56 -4.48 -8.96 10.68
C ASP A 56 -5.90 -8.46 10.93
N LYS A 57 -6.20 -7.26 10.45
CA LYS A 57 -7.53 -6.66 10.57
C LYS A 57 -8.58 -7.25 9.63
N ALA A 58 -8.15 -7.91 8.56
CA ALA A 58 -9.03 -8.51 7.57
C ALA A 58 -9.78 -9.73 8.14
N GLU A 59 -10.98 -10.01 7.65
CA GLU A 59 -11.74 -11.22 7.99
C GLU A 59 -10.98 -12.51 7.69
N GLU A 60 -10.22 -12.52 6.57
CA GLU A 60 -9.30 -13.58 6.18
C GLU A 60 -7.97 -12.99 5.73
N VAL A 61 -6.89 -13.69 5.98
CA VAL A 61 -5.56 -13.31 5.49
C VAL A 61 -5.58 -13.18 3.96
N GLY A 62 -5.11 -12.05 3.46
CA GLY A 62 -5.09 -11.72 2.04
C GLY A 62 -6.25 -10.87 1.54
N HIS A 63 -7.39 -10.74 2.25
CA HIS A 63 -8.54 -9.95 1.79
C HIS A 63 -8.20 -8.46 1.55
N HIS A 64 -7.29 -7.87 2.32
CA HIS A 64 -6.88 -6.47 2.13
C HIS A 64 -5.63 -6.31 1.26
N THR A 65 -5.24 -7.36 0.53
CA THR A 65 -4.01 -7.40 -0.24
C THR A 65 -4.29 -7.14 -1.72
N LEU A 66 -3.73 -6.05 -2.25
CA LEU A 66 -3.86 -5.65 -3.65
C LEU A 66 -2.50 -5.20 -4.19
N SER A 67 -2.16 -5.65 -5.40
CA SER A 67 -0.96 -5.26 -6.13
C SER A 67 -1.19 -5.24 -7.64
N GLY A 68 -0.32 -4.55 -8.38
CA GLY A 68 -0.23 -4.65 -9.84
C GLY A 68 0.11 -6.06 -10.30
N ALA A 69 0.96 -6.73 -9.50
CA ALA A 69 1.22 -8.17 -9.49
C ALA A 69 2.06 -8.76 -10.63
N VAL A 70 3.06 -8.02 -11.11
CA VAL A 70 4.23 -8.65 -11.75
C VAL A 70 5.32 -8.78 -10.69
N MET A 71 5.57 -10.00 -10.25
CA MET A 71 6.50 -10.32 -9.15
C MET A 71 7.89 -10.68 -9.68
N ASN A 72 8.93 -10.07 -9.09
CA ASN A 72 10.29 -10.57 -9.17
C ASN A 72 10.43 -11.74 -8.20
N PRO A 73 10.87 -12.93 -8.64
CA PRO A 73 10.90 -14.12 -7.77
C PRO A 73 12.01 -14.10 -6.72
N LYS A 74 12.98 -13.21 -6.80
CA LYS A 74 14.22 -13.22 -5.98
C LYS A 74 13.95 -13.37 -4.48
N GLY A 75 12.94 -12.67 -3.94
CA GLY A 75 12.63 -12.77 -2.51
C GLY A 75 12.04 -14.12 -2.13
N ILE A 76 11.13 -14.67 -2.95
CA ILE A 76 10.51 -15.96 -2.67
C ILE A 76 11.49 -17.12 -2.90
N GLU A 77 12.37 -17.02 -3.89
CA GLU A 77 13.43 -18.01 -4.16
C GLU A 77 14.43 -18.10 -3.00
N GLU A 78 14.73 -16.97 -2.36
CA GLU A 78 15.63 -16.95 -1.19
C GLU A 78 14.94 -17.54 0.05
N LEU A 79 13.63 -17.25 0.25
CA LEU A 79 12.86 -17.77 1.39
C LEU A 79 12.52 -19.27 1.22
N PHE A 80 12.16 -19.67 0.00
CA PHE A 80 11.79 -21.04 -0.35
C PHE A 80 12.50 -21.43 -1.66
N PRO A 81 13.68 -22.07 -1.60
CA PRO A 81 14.38 -22.51 -2.81
C PRO A 81 13.56 -23.47 -3.68
N ASP A 82 12.63 -24.20 -3.06
CA ASP A 82 11.72 -25.17 -3.67
C ASP A 82 10.28 -24.63 -3.87
N TRP A 83 10.13 -23.28 -4.00
CA TRP A 83 8.82 -22.61 -4.06
C TRP A 83 7.88 -23.10 -5.17
N LYS A 84 8.43 -23.49 -6.33
CA LYS A 84 7.64 -24.02 -7.45
C LYS A 84 7.09 -25.40 -7.13
N GLU A 85 7.92 -26.26 -6.57
CA GLU A 85 7.57 -27.62 -6.15
C GLU A 85 6.55 -27.61 -5.01
N ARG A 86 6.56 -26.57 -4.18
CA ARG A 86 5.55 -26.32 -3.14
C ARG A 86 4.22 -25.80 -3.66
N GLY A 87 4.05 -25.70 -4.98
CA GLY A 87 2.78 -25.22 -5.57
C GLY A 87 2.53 -23.73 -5.38
N PHE A 88 3.58 -22.91 -5.43
CA PHE A 88 3.41 -21.45 -5.39
C PHE A 88 2.45 -20.96 -6.49
N PRO A 89 1.50 -20.03 -6.21
CA PRO A 89 0.39 -19.69 -7.11
C PRO A 89 0.81 -18.74 -8.25
N ILE A 90 1.54 -19.28 -9.22
CA ILE A 90 1.87 -18.56 -10.48
C ILE A 90 0.65 -18.57 -11.39
N GLN A 91 0.25 -17.39 -11.89
CA GLN A 91 -0.76 -17.30 -12.95
C GLN A 91 -0.12 -17.53 -14.33
N SER A 92 1.00 -16.83 -14.62
CA SER A 92 1.80 -17.07 -15.81
C SER A 92 3.22 -16.52 -15.67
N GLU A 93 4.15 -17.01 -16.48
CA GLU A 93 5.43 -16.32 -16.71
C GLU A 93 5.20 -15.14 -17.66
N VAL A 94 5.99 -14.07 -17.50
CA VAL A 94 5.95 -12.96 -18.43
C VAL A 94 6.61 -13.38 -19.75
N ARG A 95 5.81 -13.46 -20.83
CA ARG A 95 6.25 -13.90 -22.17
C ARG A 95 6.64 -12.74 -23.07
N GLU A 96 5.91 -11.61 -22.95
CA GLU A 96 6.15 -10.40 -23.73
C GLU A 96 5.88 -9.18 -22.85
N ASP A 97 6.73 -8.17 -22.95
CA ASP A 97 6.54 -6.91 -22.24
C ASP A 97 6.93 -5.71 -23.12
N TRP A 98 6.23 -4.60 -22.93
CA TRP A 98 6.54 -3.33 -23.59
C TRP A 98 5.90 -2.14 -22.87
N ALA A 99 6.32 -0.94 -23.25
CA ALA A 99 5.66 0.29 -22.85
C ALA A 99 5.02 1.00 -24.05
N GLU A 100 3.91 1.70 -23.84
CA GLU A 100 3.27 2.55 -24.84
C GLU A 100 3.05 3.97 -24.30
N MET A 101 3.39 4.96 -25.10
CA MET A 101 3.08 6.37 -24.83
C MET A 101 1.79 6.72 -25.56
N LEU A 102 0.70 6.89 -24.83
CA LEU A 102 -0.62 7.21 -25.38
C LEU A 102 -0.73 8.70 -25.69
N LYS A 103 -1.51 9.05 -26.74
CA LYS A 103 -1.74 10.41 -27.21
C LYS A 103 -3.21 10.78 -27.12
N PRO A 104 -3.58 12.04 -26.82
CA PRO A 104 -4.98 12.46 -26.71
C PRO A 104 -5.86 12.16 -27.92
N GLY A 105 -5.29 12.07 -29.11
CA GLY A 105 -6.01 11.78 -30.37
C GLY A 105 -6.23 10.29 -30.66
N GLY A 106 -6.03 9.39 -29.68
CA GLY A 106 -6.25 7.95 -29.83
C GLY A 106 -5.04 7.19 -30.38
N GLY A 107 -3.97 7.88 -30.79
CA GLY A 107 -2.74 7.25 -31.22
C GLY A 107 -1.85 6.80 -30.06
N SER A 108 -0.91 5.89 -30.33
CA SER A 108 0.12 5.48 -29.39
C SER A 108 1.49 5.34 -30.05
N THR A 109 2.54 5.30 -29.23
CA THR A 109 3.90 4.98 -29.67
C THR A 109 4.43 3.87 -28.79
N ALA A 110 4.60 2.67 -29.36
CA ALA A 110 5.12 1.51 -28.66
C ALA A 110 6.65 1.57 -28.50
N LEU A 111 7.12 1.29 -27.32
CA LEU A 111 8.54 1.16 -26.96
C LEU A 111 8.81 -0.31 -26.66
N LYS A 112 9.29 -1.06 -27.67
CA LYS A 112 9.55 -2.50 -27.59
C LYS A 112 11.05 -2.81 -27.58
N GLY A 113 11.42 -3.96 -27.03
CA GLY A 113 12.80 -4.46 -27.04
C GLY A 113 13.78 -3.47 -26.40
N MET A 114 14.81 -3.07 -27.13
CA MET A 114 15.82 -2.11 -26.62
C MET A 114 15.27 -0.71 -26.38
N LEU A 115 14.15 -0.31 -26.99
CA LEU A 115 13.51 0.98 -26.77
C LEU A 115 12.67 0.99 -25.47
N CYS A 116 12.27 -0.18 -24.96
CA CYS A 116 11.60 -0.27 -23.68
C CYS A 116 12.58 0.06 -22.55
N PRO A 117 12.26 1.01 -21.65
CA PRO A 117 13.11 1.33 -20.51
C PRO A 117 13.47 0.05 -19.74
N PRO A 118 14.75 -0.19 -19.40
CA PRO A 118 15.18 -1.42 -18.73
C PRO A 118 14.40 -1.73 -17.45
N GLN A 119 13.94 -0.70 -16.75
CA GLN A 119 13.17 -0.81 -15.51
C GLN A 119 11.77 -1.38 -15.70
N LEU A 120 11.19 -1.20 -16.88
CA LEU A 120 9.87 -1.73 -17.23
C LEU A 120 9.94 -3.11 -17.90
N ARG A 121 11.15 -3.67 -18.06
CA ARG A 121 11.32 -5.02 -18.61
C ARG A 121 11.04 -6.05 -17.52
N ASN A 122 10.27 -7.06 -17.88
CA ASN A 122 9.76 -8.06 -16.92
C ASN A 122 10.19 -9.49 -17.26
N HIS A 123 11.15 -9.66 -18.15
CA HIS A 123 11.69 -10.99 -18.47
C HIS A 123 12.21 -11.68 -17.19
N GLY A 124 11.79 -12.93 -16.97
CA GLY A 124 12.11 -13.70 -15.77
C GLY A 124 11.23 -13.38 -14.55
N ASN A 125 10.24 -12.51 -14.70
CA ASN A 125 9.23 -12.25 -13.69
C ASN A 125 7.96 -13.07 -13.94
N TYR A 126 7.10 -13.13 -12.92
CA TYR A 126 5.86 -13.87 -12.93
C TYR A 126 4.65 -12.97 -12.69
N ILE A 127 3.57 -13.22 -13.40
CA ILE A 127 2.26 -12.64 -13.10
C ILE A 127 1.64 -13.51 -12.00
N VAL A 128 1.22 -12.87 -10.92
CA VAL A 128 0.60 -13.52 -9.76
C VAL A 128 -0.61 -12.72 -9.27
N SER A 129 -1.49 -13.32 -8.49
CA SER A 129 -2.39 -12.59 -7.59
C SER A 129 -1.70 -12.47 -6.23
N LEU A 130 -1.51 -11.26 -5.73
CA LEU A 130 -0.88 -11.10 -4.42
C LEU A 130 -1.76 -11.66 -3.28
N ASN A 131 -3.08 -11.65 -3.45
CA ASN A 131 -3.99 -12.33 -2.53
C ASN A 131 -3.67 -13.84 -2.44
N HIS A 132 -3.50 -14.52 -3.57
CA HIS A 132 -3.15 -15.93 -3.59
C HIS A 132 -1.76 -16.20 -3.02
N VAL A 133 -0.78 -15.34 -3.32
CA VAL A 133 0.58 -15.43 -2.75
C VAL A 133 0.54 -15.35 -1.23
N VAL A 134 -0.20 -14.38 -0.70
CA VAL A 134 -0.31 -14.19 0.76
C VAL A 134 -1.03 -15.37 1.42
N LYS A 135 -2.12 -15.88 0.83
CA LYS A 135 -2.80 -17.09 1.33
C LYS A 135 -1.90 -18.31 1.31
N TRP A 136 -1.10 -18.48 0.25
CA TRP A 136 -0.13 -19.57 0.18
C TRP A 136 0.96 -19.42 1.26
N MET A 137 1.50 -18.20 1.47
CA MET A 137 2.49 -17.95 2.53
C MET A 137 1.89 -18.16 3.92
N ALA A 138 0.63 -17.78 4.15
CA ALA A 138 -0.08 -18.02 5.40
C ALA A 138 -0.20 -19.53 5.70
N ALA A 139 -0.58 -20.32 4.70
CA ALA A 139 -0.62 -21.78 4.85
C ALA A 139 0.77 -22.38 5.21
N GLN A 140 1.86 -21.85 4.62
CA GLN A 140 3.22 -22.27 4.99
C GLN A 140 3.59 -21.85 6.44
N ALA A 141 3.08 -20.73 6.93
CA ALA A 141 3.28 -20.27 8.30
C ALA A 141 2.50 -21.15 9.29
N GLU A 142 1.24 -21.45 9.00
CA GLU A 142 0.40 -22.34 9.83
C GLU A 142 0.96 -23.78 9.88
N GLU A 143 1.47 -24.28 8.75
CA GLU A 143 2.15 -25.60 8.69
C GLU A 143 3.41 -25.64 9.58
N ALA A 144 4.09 -24.49 9.73
CA ALA A 144 5.23 -24.35 10.64
C ALA A 144 4.83 -24.23 12.12
N GLY A 145 3.54 -24.06 12.44
CA GLY A 145 3.00 -23.90 13.80
C GLY A 145 2.91 -22.43 14.25
N ILE A 146 3.01 -21.46 13.32
CA ILE A 146 2.87 -20.05 13.62
C ILE A 146 1.39 -19.68 13.76
N GLU A 147 1.04 -18.93 14.81
CA GLU A 147 -0.32 -18.50 15.07
C GLU A 147 -0.70 -17.29 14.19
N LEU A 148 -1.84 -17.38 13.50
CA LEU A 148 -2.39 -16.35 12.62
C LEU A 148 -3.81 -15.98 13.07
N TYR A 149 -3.99 -14.75 13.57
CA TYR A 149 -5.29 -14.24 14.00
C TYR A 149 -5.81 -13.19 13.02
N ALA A 150 -6.72 -13.59 12.16
CA ALA A 150 -7.49 -12.71 11.28
C ALA A 150 -8.65 -12.07 12.04
N GLY A 151 -9.06 -10.85 11.64
CA GLY A 151 -10.12 -10.10 12.33
C GLY A 151 -9.64 -9.33 13.57
N PHE A 152 -8.33 -9.26 13.83
CA PHE A 152 -7.73 -8.59 14.99
C PHE A 152 -6.99 -7.30 14.56
N PRO A 153 -7.68 -6.16 14.43
CA PRO A 153 -7.05 -4.89 14.05
C PRO A 153 -6.29 -4.29 15.22
N ALA A 154 -5.00 -4.06 15.06
CA ALA A 154 -4.20 -3.31 16.03
C ALA A 154 -4.56 -1.81 15.98
N ALA A 155 -5.05 -1.26 17.09
CA ALA A 155 -5.54 0.11 17.18
C ALA A 155 -4.54 1.06 17.85
N ASP A 156 -3.90 0.63 18.96
CA ASP A 156 -2.99 1.44 19.75
C ASP A 156 -1.67 0.73 20.02
N ILE A 157 -0.61 1.53 20.20
CA ILE A 157 0.72 1.03 20.57
C ILE A 157 0.88 1.13 22.10
N GLN A 158 1.30 0.04 22.71
CA GLN A 158 1.78 0.06 24.09
C GLN A 158 3.23 0.60 24.07
N LEU A 159 3.37 1.89 24.29
CA LEU A 159 4.65 2.60 24.29
C LEU A 159 5.00 3.05 25.70
N ASP A 160 6.15 2.62 26.20
CA ASP A 160 6.79 3.26 27.35
C ASP A 160 7.43 4.59 26.88
N GLU A 161 6.79 5.69 27.17
CA GLU A 161 7.22 7.03 26.74
C GLU A 161 8.56 7.45 27.37
N ALA A 162 8.94 6.88 28.52
CA ALA A 162 10.20 7.22 29.18
C ALA A 162 11.42 6.61 28.47
N THR A 163 11.26 5.41 27.93
CA THR A 163 12.33 4.66 27.28
C THR A 163 12.20 4.57 25.75
N GLY A 164 11.06 4.99 25.22
CA GLY A 164 10.69 4.78 23.81
C GLY A 164 10.50 3.31 23.42
N ARG A 165 10.32 2.41 24.44
CA ARG A 165 10.14 0.98 24.19
C ARG A 165 8.71 0.66 23.77
N VAL A 166 8.58 -0.03 22.65
CA VAL A 166 7.32 -0.69 22.27
C VAL A 166 7.21 -1.99 23.07
N GLN A 167 6.11 -2.14 23.79
CA GLN A 167 5.81 -3.29 24.65
C GLN A 167 4.73 -4.20 24.04
N GLY A 168 4.15 -3.80 22.90
CA GLY A 168 3.08 -4.51 22.23
C GLY A 168 2.02 -3.57 21.64
N VAL A 169 0.81 -4.07 21.46
CA VAL A 169 -0.32 -3.31 20.93
C VAL A 169 -1.61 -3.60 21.69
N VAL A 170 -2.59 -2.70 21.52
CA VAL A 170 -3.99 -2.94 21.90
C VAL A 170 -4.80 -3.10 20.63
N THR A 171 -5.61 -4.16 20.55
CA THR A 171 -6.50 -4.34 19.41
C THR A 171 -7.73 -3.44 19.51
N ARG A 172 -8.44 -3.28 18.42
CA ARG A 172 -9.65 -2.46 18.33
C ARG A 172 -10.79 -3.09 19.13
N ASP A 173 -11.52 -2.26 19.91
CA ASP A 173 -12.79 -2.66 20.51
C ASP A 173 -13.83 -2.95 19.42
N SER A 174 -14.72 -3.91 19.67
CA SER A 174 -15.86 -4.20 18.82
C SER A 174 -17.19 -3.90 19.53
N GLY A 175 -18.27 -3.78 18.78
CA GLY A 175 -19.58 -3.50 19.33
C GLY A 175 -19.72 -2.08 19.91
N ILE A 176 -19.05 -1.08 19.31
CA ILE A 176 -19.27 0.34 19.62
C ILE A 176 -20.26 0.91 18.60
N ALA A 177 -21.33 1.55 19.09
CA ALA A 177 -22.31 2.22 18.24
C ALA A 177 -21.73 3.49 17.58
N LYS A 178 -22.40 4.00 16.56
CA LYS A 178 -21.98 5.19 15.80
C LYS A 178 -21.85 6.46 16.65
N ASP A 179 -22.59 6.55 17.73
CA ASP A 179 -22.53 7.64 18.70
C ASP A 179 -21.41 7.47 19.77
N GLY A 180 -20.64 6.38 19.69
CA GLY A 180 -19.56 6.05 20.64
C GLY A 180 -19.99 5.28 21.87
N SER A 181 -21.27 4.91 22.00
CA SER A 181 -21.76 4.09 23.13
C SER A 181 -21.47 2.61 22.90
N ALA A 182 -21.29 1.85 23.99
CA ALA A 182 -21.15 0.41 23.94
C ALA A 182 -22.50 -0.26 23.62
N LYS A 183 -22.52 -1.16 22.62
CA LYS A 183 -23.66 -2.01 22.30
C LYS A 183 -23.75 -3.20 23.25
N GLY A 184 -24.86 -3.94 23.20
CA GLY A 184 -24.97 -5.22 23.92
C GLY A 184 -23.99 -6.31 23.48
N THR A 185 -23.37 -6.13 22.31
CA THR A 185 -22.33 -6.99 21.74
C THR A 185 -20.92 -6.41 21.92
N PHE A 186 -20.76 -5.45 22.85
CA PHE A 186 -19.46 -4.84 23.10
C PHE A 186 -18.45 -5.86 23.62
N GLU A 187 -17.30 -5.90 22.98
CA GLU A 187 -16.14 -6.68 23.39
C GLU A 187 -14.91 -5.77 23.39
N PRO A 188 -14.20 -5.64 24.53
CA PRO A 188 -12.98 -4.87 24.59
C PRO A 188 -11.87 -5.54 23.75
N GLY A 189 -11.09 -4.74 23.07
CA GLY A 189 -9.89 -5.23 22.40
C GLY A 189 -8.88 -5.77 23.41
N MET A 190 -8.09 -6.76 22.98
CA MET A 190 -7.06 -7.40 23.80
C MET A 190 -5.80 -6.52 23.89
N ARG A 191 -5.08 -6.66 24.98
CA ARG A 191 -3.72 -6.14 25.13
C ARG A 191 -2.74 -7.27 24.81
N ILE A 192 -2.02 -7.14 23.68
CA ILE A 192 -1.02 -8.12 23.25
C ILE A 192 0.36 -7.56 23.59
N SER A 193 1.00 -8.10 24.62
CA SER A 193 2.36 -7.71 25.03
C SER A 193 3.40 -8.57 24.29
N ALA A 194 4.53 -7.97 23.89
CA ALA A 194 5.56 -8.65 23.12
C ALA A 194 6.96 -8.17 23.47
N GLU A 195 7.96 -9.07 23.42
CA GLU A 195 9.37 -8.69 23.50
C GLU A 195 9.79 -7.87 22.27
N VAL A 196 9.30 -8.26 21.08
CA VAL A 196 9.50 -7.51 19.81
C VAL A 196 8.18 -7.43 19.04
N THR A 197 7.82 -6.20 18.62
CA THR A 197 6.68 -5.94 17.72
C THR A 197 7.19 -5.60 16.32
N VAL A 198 6.72 -6.29 15.30
CA VAL A 198 7.04 -6.03 13.89
C VAL A 198 5.86 -5.32 13.22
N PHE A 199 6.05 -4.05 12.81
CA PHE A 199 5.05 -3.28 12.09
C PHE A 199 5.12 -3.58 10.60
N ALA A 200 4.12 -4.30 10.09
CA ALA A 200 3.99 -4.78 8.71
C ALA A 200 2.62 -4.41 8.10
N GLU A 201 2.06 -3.27 8.51
CA GLU A 201 0.71 -2.82 8.16
C GLU A 201 0.55 -2.33 6.71
N GLY A 202 1.61 -2.44 5.91
CA GLY A 202 1.65 -1.94 4.54
C GLY A 202 1.73 -0.41 4.46
N THR A 203 1.32 0.13 3.32
CA THR A 203 1.41 1.57 3.05
C THR A 203 0.63 2.38 4.07
N ARG A 204 1.28 3.41 4.63
CA ARG A 204 0.69 4.33 5.61
C ARG A 204 0.00 3.59 6.75
N GLY A 205 0.71 2.63 7.37
CA GLY A 205 0.23 1.85 8.52
C GLY A 205 -0.30 2.74 9.64
N ASN A 206 -1.40 2.37 10.28
CA ASN A 206 -2.00 3.19 11.33
C ASN A 206 -1.04 3.36 12.50
N LEU A 207 -0.50 2.26 13.01
CA LEU A 207 0.45 2.30 14.12
C LEU A 207 1.82 2.80 13.66
N ALA A 208 2.30 2.38 12.48
CA ALA A 208 3.60 2.81 11.95
C ALA A 208 3.69 4.34 11.81
N LYS A 209 2.63 5.02 11.28
CA LYS A 209 2.60 6.49 11.20
C LYS A 209 2.58 7.16 12.58
N ASN A 210 1.89 6.57 13.55
CA ASN A 210 1.81 7.09 14.91
C ASN A 210 3.13 6.90 15.67
N LEU A 211 3.79 5.76 15.46
CA LEU A 211 5.12 5.49 16.00
C LEU A 211 6.17 6.45 15.46
N ASP A 212 6.17 6.68 14.12
CA ASP A 212 7.05 7.67 13.50
C ASP A 212 6.81 9.08 14.06
N ARG A 213 5.54 9.48 14.21
CA ARG A 213 5.16 10.78 14.81
C ARG A 213 5.66 10.93 16.26
N LYS A 214 5.59 9.87 17.08
CA LYS A 214 6.01 9.88 18.48
C LYS A 214 7.54 9.80 18.65
N LEU A 215 8.21 8.99 17.85
CA LEU A 215 9.65 8.70 18.00
C LEU A 215 10.54 9.43 16.99
N GLY A 216 9.97 10.11 15.98
CA GLY A 216 10.72 10.84 14.97
C GLY A 216 11.56 9.93 14.07
N LEU A 217 11.06 8.76 13.69
CA LEU A 217 11.79 7.76 12.93
C LEU A 217 12.21 8.25 11.54
N SER A 218 11.48 9.21 10.99
CA SER A 218 11.78 9.88 9.71
C SER A 218 12.60 11.16 9.84
N ALA A 219 13.15 11.48 11.02
CA ALA A 219 13.95 12.68 11.22
C ALA A 219 15.18 12.69 10.29
N GLY A 220 15.38 13.80 9.55
CA GLY A 220 16.46 13.95 8.57
C GLY A 220 16.30 13.15 7.27
N ARG A 221 15.16 12.46 7.09
CA ARG A 221 14.78 11.80 5.84
C ARG A 221 13.98 12.74 4.93
N ASN A 222 13.87 12.38 3.65
CA ASN A 222 12.89 13.04 2.79
C ASN A 222 11.48 12.65 3.25
N PRO A 223 10.47 13.53 3.12
CA PRO A 223 9.09 13.11 3.26
C PRO A 223 8.78 11.92 2.34
N GLN A 224 7.97 10.98 2.81
CA GLN A 224 7.45 9.93 1.94
C GLN A 224 6.45 10.55 0.97
N THR A 225 6.51 10.14 -0.29
CA THR A 225 5.52 10.44 -1.33
C THR A 225 4.79 9.18 -1.71
N TYR A 226 3.54 9.32 -2.15
CA TYR A 226 2.68 8.18 -2.42
C TYR A 226 1.99 8.31 -3.78
N GLY A 227 1.64 7.18 -4.37
CA GLY A 227 0.73 7.10 -5.49
C GLY A 227 -0.53 6.33 -5.10
N THR A 228 -1.68 6.73 -5.63
CA THR A 228 -2.92 5.94 -5.55
C THR A 228 -3.02 5.07 -6.79
N GLY A 229 -3.03 3.76 -6.59
CA GLY A 229 -3.28 2.77 -7.62
C GLY A 229 -4.72 2.29 -7.56
N ILE A 230 -5.39 2.26 -8.71
CA ILE A 230 -6.70 1.64 -8.93
C ILE A 230 -6.48 0.43 -9.83
N LYS A 231 -7.13 -0.67 -9.50
CA LYS A 231 -7.03 -1.92 -10.27
C LYS A 231 -8.40 -2.52 -10.52
N GLU A 232 -8.60 -3.03 -11.73
CA GLU A 232 -9.74 -3.87 -12.08
C GLU A 232 -9.26 -5.20 -12.69
N ILE A 233 -10.07 -6.24 -12.48
CA ILE A 233 -9.98 -7.49 -13.23
C ILE A 233 -11.19 -7.57 -14.14
N TRP A 234 -10.92 -7.77 -15.43
CA TRP A 234 -11.92 -7.88 -16.46
C TRP A 234 -11.99 -9.29 -17.02
N GLN A 235 -13.19 -9.81 -17.16
CA GLN A 235 -13.45 -10.90 -18.09
C GLN A 235 -13.56 -10.31 -19.49
N VAL A 236 -12.85 -10.87 -20.45
CA VAL A 236 -12.78 -10.38 -21.84
C VAL A 236 -13.10 -11.51 -22.82
N ASP A 237 -13.25 -11.17 -24.10
CA ASP A 237 -13.38 -12.18 -25.14
C ASP A 237 -12.21 -13.19 -25.05
N PRO A 238 -12.46 -14.52 -25.07
CA PRO A 238 -11.41 -15.53 -24.99
C PRO A 238 -10.33 -15.43 -26.07
N LYS A 239 -10.61 -14.82 -27.22
CA LYS A 239 -9.59 -14.54 -28.24
C LYS A 239 -8.59 -13.50 -27.74
N ILE A 240 -9.11 -12.42 -27.14
CA ILE A 240 -8.29 -11.36 -26.52
C ILE A 240 -7.53 -11.94 -25.33
N GLY A 241 -8.19 -12.67 -24.43
CA GLY A 241 -7.56 -13.26 -23.27
C GLY A 241 -6.40 -14.19 -23.64
N LYS A 242 -6.61 -15.12 -24.59
CA LYS A 242 -5.55 -16.02 -25.09
C LYS A 242 -4.40 -15.28 -25.77
N GLU A 243 -4.70 -14.23 -26.55
CA GLU A 243 -3.67 -13.40 -27.15
C GLU A 243 -2.82 -12.69 -26.12
N TRP A 244 -3.44 -12.22 -25.04
CA TRP A 244 -2.80 -11.42 -23.98
C TRP A 244 -2.18 -12.26 -22.87
N PHE A 245 -2.49 -13.52 -22.76
CA PHE A 245 -2.00 -14.37 -21.66
C PHE A 245 -0.47 -14.34 -21.56
N GLY A 246 0.03 -13.94 -20.39
CA GLY A 246 1.45 -13.77 -20.13
C GLY A 246 2.08 -12.50 -20.75
N LYS A 247 1.28 -11.58 -21.30
CA LYS A 247 1.79 -10.28 -21.78
C LYS A 247 1.61 -9.19 -20.73
N VAL A 248 2.57 -8.26 -20.73
CA VAL A 248 2.62 -7.11 -19.82
C VAL A 248 2.81 -5.85 -20.65
N MET A 249 1.85 -4.92 -20.58
CA MET A 249 1.94 -3.61 -21.19
C MET A 249 1.85 -2.52 -20.11
N HIS A 250 2.82 -1.62 -20.10
CA HIS A 250 2.71 -0.38 -19.34
C HIS A 250 2.36 0.77 -20.28
N THR A 251 1.50 1.69 -19.83
CA THR A 251 1.22 2.89 -20.62
C THR A 251 1.49 4.16 -19.82
N GLY A 252 1.84 5.23 -20.52
CA GLY A 252 2.12 6.55 -19.94
C GLY A 252 1.59 7.68 -20.80
N ALA A 253 1.75 8.89 -20.32
CA ALA A 253 1.28 10.15 -20.85
C ALA A 253 -0.23 10.33 -20.72
N TYR A 254 -1.05 10.06 -21.74
CA TYR A 254 -2.50 10.23 -21.65
C TYR A 254 -3.13 9.19 -20.71
N PRO A 255 -4.14 9.59 -19.86
CA PRO A 255 -4.77 10.91 -19.76
C PRO A 255 -4.07 11.88 -18.78
N LEU A 256 -2.96 11.48 -18.15
CA LEU A 256 -2.24 12.33 -17.21
C LEU A 256 -1.69 13.58 -17.91
N LYS A 257 -1.82 14.73 -17.23
CA LYS A 257 -1.20 15.98 -17.63
C LYS A 257 0.25 16.03 -17.11
N ARG A 258 1.01 17.04 -17.56
CA ARG A 258 2.44 17.19 -17.23
C ARG A 258 2.74 17.41 -15.75
N ASP A 259 1.77 17.80 -14.97
CA ASP A 259 1.84 18.12 -13.54
C ASP A 259 1.39 16.99 -12.62
N ALA A 260 1.07 15.82 -13.18
CA ALA A 260 0.78 14.61 -12.44
C ALA A 260 1.73 13.47 -12.87
N TYR A 261 2.37 12.84 -11.90
CA TYR A 261 3.17 11.63 -12.09
C TYR A 261 2.25 10.41 -12.09
N GLY A 262 2.57 9.38 -12.88
CA GLY A 262 1.81 8.14 -12.88
C GLY A 262 1.86 7.40 -14.21
N GLY A 263 1.00 6.42 -14.34
CA GLY A 263 0.89 5.56 -15.51
C GLY A 263 -0.12 4.45 -15.30
N SER A 264 -0.18 3.53 -16.26
CA SER A 264 -1.13 2.42 -16.23
C SER A 264 -0.53 1.14 -16.77
N PHE A 265 -1.22 0.03 -16.52
CA PHE A 265 -0.79 -1.28 -16.97
C PHE A 265 -1.96 -2.15 -17.41
N ILE A 266 -1.67 -3.11 -18.29
CA ILE A 266 -2.55 -4.23 -18.63
C ILE A 266 -1.72 -5.51 -18.57
N TYR A 267 -2.22 -6.52 -17.86
CA TYR A 267 -1.61 -7.84 -17.75
C TYR A 267 -2.61 -8.92 -18.14
N GLY A 268 -2.18 -9.85 -18.99
CA GLY A 268 -2.94 -11.05 -19.31
C GLY A 268 -2.76 -12.11 -18.23
N ILE A 269 -3.73 -12.22 -17.33
CA ILE A 269 -3.66 -13.06 -16.12
C ILE A 269 -4.25 -14.45 -16.31
N ALA A 270 -5.16 -14.61 -17.28
CA ALA A 270 -5.75 -15.90 -17.67
C ALA A 270 -6.19 -15.82 -19.15
N GLU A 271 -6.60 -16.96 -19.72
CA GLU A 271 -7.02 -17.06 -21.13
C GLU A 271 -8.34 -16.32 -21.43
N ASP A 272 -9.01 -15.77 -20.43
CA ASP A 272 -10.23 -14.99 -20.54
C ASP A 272 -10.22 -13.75 -19.63
N LYS A 273 -9.06 -13.40 -19.01
CA LYS A 273 -9.01 -12.31 -18.04
C LYS A 273 -7.82 -11.39 -18.24
N LEU A 274 -8.08 -10.10 -18.10
CA LEU A 274 -7.07 -9.04 -18.04
C LEU A 274 -7.12 -8.34 -16.67
N ALA A 275 -5.95 -8.04 -16.12
CA ALA A 275 -5.82 -7.10 -15.01
C ALA A 275 -5.41 -5.73 -15.55
N LEU A 276 -6.16 -4.71 -15.20
CA LEU A 276 -5.93 -3.32 -15.57
C LEU A 276 -5.62 -2.51 -14.32
N GLY A 277 -4.69 -1.56 -14.43
CA GLY A 277 -4.45 -0.65 -13.33
C GLY A 277 -3.99 0.73 -13.79
N PHE A 278 -4.25 1.71 -12.94
CA PHE A 278 -3.92 3.11 -13.16
C PHE A 278 -3.38 3.70 -11.86
N VAL A 279 -2.22 4.32 -11.91
CA VAL A 279 -1.55 4.89 -10.75
C VAL A 279 -1.37 6.39 -10.96
N VAL A 280 -1.71 7.17 -9.93
CA VAL A 280 -1.53 8.62 -9.90
C VAL A 280 -0.77 9.00 -8.63
N GLY A 281 0.32 9.75 -8.79
CA GLY A 281 1.05 10.35 -7.67
C GLY A 281 0.17 11.35 -6.92
N LEU A 282 0.17 11.26 -5.60
CA LEU A 282 -0.65 12.14 -4.75
C LEU A 282 -0.07 13.55 -4.59
N ASP A 283 1.14 13.78 -5.09
CA ASP A 283 1.74 15.11 -5.24
C ASP A 283 1.24 15.87 -6.49
N HIS A 284 0.12 15.45 -7.06
CA HIS A 284 -0.52 16.20 -8.15
C HIS A 284 -0.97 17.59 -7.69
N LYS A 285 -0.94 18.54 -8.63
CA LYS A 285 -1.17 19.95 -8.29
C LYS A 285 -2.62 20.41 -8.38
N ASP A 286 -3.46 19.64 -9.04
CA ASP A 286 -4.85 20.01 -9.32
C ASP A 286 -5.80 19.48 -8.25
N ALA A 287 -6.46 20.39 -7.51
CA ALA A 287 -7.38 20.04 -6.43
C ALA A 287 -8.61 19.23 -6.90
N SER A 288 -8.99 19.36 -8.17
CA SER A 288 -10.15 18.66 -8.75
C SER A 288 -9.79 17.33 -9.40
N LEU A 289 -8.51 16.90 -9.33
CA LEU A 289 -8.10 15.66 -10.00
C LEU A 289 -8.82 14.46 -9.39
N ASP A 290 -9.41 13.67 -10.27
CA ASP A 290 -10.14 12.44 -9.94
C ASP A 290 -9.42 11.23 -10.53
N PRO A 291 -8.71 10.43 -9.72
CA PRO A 291 -7.99 9.23 -10.19
C PRO A 291 -8.92 8.19 -10.84
N HIS A 292 -10.13 7.99 -10.29
CA HIS A 292 -11.11 7.07 -10.87
C HIS A 292 -11.59 7.57 -12.24
N GLY A 293 -11.93 8.85 -12.35
CA GLY A 293 -12.32 9.45 -13.62
C GLY A 293 -11.21 9.40 -14.68
N LEU A 294 -9.95 9.57 -14.29
CA LEU A 294 -8.80 9.38 -15.18
C LEU A 294 -8.69 7.92 -15.63
N PHE A 295 -8.91 6.96 -14.74
CA PHE A 295 -8.91 5.54 -15.09
C PHE A 295 -10.00 5.19 -16.09
N VAL A 296 -11.23 5.70 -15.89
CA VAL A 296 -12.32 5.57 -16.87
C VAL A 296 -11.93 6.20 -18.21
N GLN A 297 -11.37 7.42 -18.19
CA GLN A 297 -10.91 8.11 -19.41
C GLN A 297 -9.82 7.31 -20.14
N TRP A 298 -8.91 6.68 -19.41
CA TRP A 298 -7.89 5.82 -19.99
C TRP A 298 -8.49 4.57 -20.65
N LYS A 299 -9.48 3.93 -20.03
CA LYS A 299 -10.20 2.77 -20.61
C LYS A 299 -10.90 3.11 -21.92
N GLN A 300 -11.36 4.36 -22.11
CA GLN A 300 -12.00 4.83 -23.32
C GLN A 300 -11.01 5.16 -24.47
N HIS A 301 -9.70 5.11 -24.21
CA HIS A 301 -8.71 5.36 -25.26
C HIS A 301 -8.79 4.32 -26.38
N ALA A 302 -8.67 4.76 -27.65
CA ALA A 302 -8.82 3.91 -28.85
C ALA A 302 -7.87 2.68 -28.87
N ARG A 303 -6.76 2.74 -28.13
CA ARG A 303 -5.83 1.60 -27.98
C ARG A 303 -6.29 0.59 -26.93
N ILE A 304 -7.08 1.00 -25.95
CA ILE A 304 -7.47 0.19 -24.78
C ILE A 304 -8.89 -0.36 -24.96
N ARG A 305 -9.84 0.51 -25.32
CA ARG A 305 -11.27 0.17 -25.44
C ARG A 305 -11.55 -1.13 -26.19
N PRO A 306 -10.91 -1.42 -27.36
CA PRO A 306 -11.17 -2.66 -28.09
C PRO A 306 -10.82 -3.94 -27.32
N LEU A 307 -9.96 -3.87 -26.31
CA LEU A 307 -9.60 -5.01 -25.47
C LEU A 307 -10.71 -5.36 -24.45
N LEU A 308 -11.59 -4.40 -24.18
CA LEU A 308 -12.62 -4.48 -23.16
C LEU A 308 -14.03 -4.61 -23.76
N GLU A 309 -14.16 -4.50 -25.09
CA GLU A 309 -15.45 -4.55 -25.76
C GLU A 309 -16.15 -5.89 -25.54
N GLY A 310 -17.41 -5.83 -25.08
CA GLY A 310 -18.18 -7.02 -24.71
C GLY A 310 -17.73 -7.71 -23.41
N GLY A 311 -16.69 -7.20 -22.76
CA GLY A 311 -16.21 -7.69 -21.47
C GLY A 311 -17.01 -7.14 -20.28
N LYS A 312 -16.67 -7.61 -19.09
CA LYS A 312 -17.26 -7.13 -17.81
C LYS A 312 -16.24 -7.06 -16.70
N VAL A 313 -16.39 -6.09 -15.82
CA VAL A 313 -15.63 -5.99 -14.57
C VAL A 313 -16.00 -7.15 -13.66
N LEU A 314 -15.01 -7.82 -13.10
CA LEU A 314 -15.18 -8.87 -12.11
C LEU A 314 -14.79 -8.40 -10.71
N LYS A 315 -13.72 -7.59 -10.62
CA LYS A 315 -13.16 -7.08 -9.37
C LYS A 315 -12.67 -5.66 -9.55
N TYR A 316 -12.74 -4.90 -8.47
CA TYR A 316 -12.23 -3.54 -8.35
C TYR A 316 -11.48 -3.38 -7.04
N GLY A 317 -10.47 -2.53 -7.01
CA GLY A 317 -9.78 -2.17 -5.79
C GLY A 317 -8.89 -0.95 -5.95
N ALA A 318 -8.57 -0.32 -4.82
CA ALA A 318 -7.63 0.78 -4.77
C ALA A 318 -6.70 0.67 -3.56
N LYS A 319 -5.45 1.05 -3.76
CA LYS A 319 -4.43 1.05 -2.71
C LYS A 319 -3.38 2.13 -3.00
N THR A 320 -2.90 2.79 -1.96
CA THR A 320 -1.71 3.63 -2.08
C THR A 320 -0.43 2.79 -2.03
N VAL A 321 0.62 3.31 -2.64
CA VAL A 321 1.97 2.72 -2.64
C VAL A 321 2.99 3.79 -2.26
N PRO A 322 4.05 3.46 -1.48
CA PRO A 322 5.09 4.42 -1.09
C PRO A 322 6.08 4.62 -2.24
N GLU A 323 6.21 5.85 -2.74
CA GLU A 323 7.03 6.17 -3.93
C GLU A 323 8.34 6.91 -3.60
N GLY A 324 8.54 7.36 -2.37
CA GLY A 324 9.66 8.21 -1.98
C GLY A 324 11.05 7.59 -2.10
N GLY A 325 11.13 6.25 -2.11
CA GLY A 325 12.37 5.50 -2.29
C GLY A 325 13.32 5.59 -1.09
N TYR A 326 14.59 5.21 -1.31
CA TYR A 326 15.60 5.02 -0.26
C TYR A 326 15.74 6.20 0.73
N PHE A 327 15.74 7.43 0.25
CA PHE A 327 15.92 8.60 1.13
C PHE A 327 14.68 8.95 1.97
N SER A 328 13.54 8.34 1.70
CA SER A 328 12.29 8.50 2.46
C SER A 328 12.01 7.34 3.41
N MET A 329 12.91 6.33 3.47
CA MET A 329 12.77 5.23 4.42
C MET A 329 12.99 5.71 5.85
N PRO A 330 12.08 5.40 6.80
CA PRO A 330 12.27 5.71 8.21
C PRO A 330 13.39 4.87 8.82
N LYS A 331 13.72 5.11 10.08
CA LYS A 331 14.53 4.20 10.88
C LYS A 331 13.79 2.86 11.02
N LEU A 332 14.45 1.75 10.65
CA LEU A 332 13.81 0.44 10.48
C LEU A 332 13.57 -0.31 11.81
N TYR A 333 14.14 0.14 12.90
CA TYR A 333 14.13 -0.52 14.20
C TYR A 333 14.20 0.49 15.34
N GLY A 334 13.85 0.04 16.52
CA GLY A 334 14.02 0.78 17.77
C GLY A 334 13.89 -0.15 18.98
N ASN A 335 13.64 0.39 20.15
CA ASN A 335 13.56 -0.37 21.37
C ASN A 335 12.28 -1.25 21.39
N GLY A 336 12.44 -2.56 21.22
CA GLY A 336 11.35 -3.53 21.17
C GLY A 336 10.56 -3.57 19.86
N PHE A 337 11.06 -2.99 18.74
CA PHE A 337 10.33 -3.06 17.48
C PHE A 337 11.19 -3.07 16.23
N CYS A 338 10.61 -3.59 15.13
CA CYS A 338 11.09 -3.47 13.75
C CYS A 338 9.96 -3.03 12.81
N MET A 339 10.32 -2.40 11.67
CA MET A 339 9.39 -2.02 10.60
C MET A 339 9.82 -2.71 9.30
N VAL A 340 8.86 -3.32 8.57
CA VAL A 340 9.14 -4.09 7.36
C VAL A 340 8.16 -3.76 6.22
N GLY A 341 8.50 -4.13 5.00
CA GLY A 341 7.66 -3.94 3.82
C GLY A 341 7.34 -2.49 3.52
N ASP A 342 6.13 -2.24 3.02
CA ASP A 342 5.69 -0.89 2.64
C ASP A 342 5.56 0.06 3.84
N SER A 343 5.39 -0.44 5.07
CA SER A 343 5.42 0.38 6.28
C SER A 343 6.76 1.10 6.45
N ALA A 344 7.84 0.50 5.94
CA ALA A 344 9.19 1.05 5.92
C ALA A 344 9.64 1.54 4.53
N GLY A 345 8.76 1.53 3.52
CA GLY A 345 9.04 2.04 2.18
C GLY A 345 9.88 1.12 1.28
N PHE A 346 9.79 -0.20 1.47
CA PHE A 346 10.49 -1.20 0.65
C PHE A 346 9.85 -1.40 -0.72
N LEU A 347 9.82 -0.36 -1.53
CA LEU A 347 9.32 -0.38 -2.90
C LEU A 347 10.35 0.23 -3.87
N ASN A 348 10.66 -0.48 -4.95
CA ASN A 348 11.40 0.07 -6.08
C ASN A 348 10.43 0.68 -7.09
N ILE A 349 10.22 1.99 -6.97
CA ILE A 349 9.26 2.72 -7.83
C ILE A 349 9.70 2.77 -9.30
N ALA A 350 10.98 2.70 -9.59
CA ALA A 350 11.47 2.70 -10.97
C ALA A 350 11.08 1.42 -11.73
N THR A 351 11.05 0.28 -11.03
CA THR A 351 10.63 -1.02 -11.60
C THR A 351 9.18 -1.36 -11.29
N LEU A 352 8.50 -0.55 -10.46
CA LEU A 352 7.14 -0.79 -9.98
C LEU A 352 6.99 -2.14 -9.24
N LYS A 353 8.01 -2.51 -8.46
CA LYS A 353 8.08 -3.80 -7.77
C LYS A 353 8.48 -3.64 -6.31
N GLY A 354 7.69 -4.24 -5.40
CA GLY A 354 7.91 -4.19 -3.96
C GLY A 354 7.86 -5.56 -3.27
N ILE A 355 7.17 -6.56 -3.86
CA ILE A 355 6.90 -7.85 -3.19
C ILE A 355 8.19 -8.54 -2.74
N HIS A 356 9.20 -8.65 -3.63
CA HIS A 356 10.50 -9.26 -3.31
C HIS A 356 11.29 -8.47 -2.26
N LEU A 357 11.19 -7.14 -2.27
CA LEU A 357 11.82 -6.28 -1.27
C LEU A 357 11.12 -6.40 0.09
N ALA A 358 9.79 -6.50 0.08
CA ALA A 358 9.00 -6.72 1.29
C ALA A 358 9.36 -8.07 1.95
N ILE A 359 9.41 -9.15 1.16
CA ILE A 359 9.86 -10.48 1.63
C ILE A 359 11.28 -10.38 2.21
N LYS A 360 12.22 -9.76 1.49
CA LYS A 360 13.61 -9.62 1.97
C LYS A 360 13.70 -8.82 3.26
N SER A 361 12.93 -7.72 3.38
CA SER A 361 12.92 -6.92 4.62
C SER A 361 12.47 -7.73 5.83
N GLY A 362 11.45 -8.60 5.64
CA GLY A 362 10.99 -9.52 6.67
C GLY A 362 12.06 -10.53 7.08
N MET A 363 12.76 -11.12 6.11
CA MET A 363 13.87 -12.04 6.41
C MET A 363 14.99 -11.39 7.20
N LEU A 364 15.39 -10.16 6.81
CA LEU A 364 16.45 -9.43 7.51
C LEU A 364 16.06 -9.04 8.94
N ALA A 365 14.78 -8.67 9.14
CA ALA A 365 14.25 -8.42 10.48
C ALA A 365 14.27 -9.70 11.32
N ALA A 366 13.87 -10.86 10.75
CA ALA A 366 13.90 -12.15 11.41
C ALA A 366 15.31 -12.53 11.89
N GLU A 367 16.34 -12.32 11.07
CA GLU A 367 17.73 -12.59 11.45
C GLU A 367 18.19 -11.75 12.66
N ALA A 368 17.79 -10.48 12.69
CA ALA A 368 18.09 -9.59 13.82
C ALA A 368 17.32 -9.99 15.08
N ILE A 369 16.02 -10.29 14.95
CA ILE A 369 15.16 -10.70 16.05
C ILE A 369 15.64 -12.03 16.64
N ALA A 370 15.96 -13.03 15.82
CA ALA A 370 16.49 -14.32 16.30
C ALA A 370 17.78 -14.14 17.11
N THR A 371 18.65 -13.21 16.69
CA THR A 371 19.89 -12.90 17.42
C THR A 371 19.61 -12.16 18.73
N ALA A 372 18.62 -11.27 18.74
CA ALA A 372 18.21 -10.51 19.93
C ALA A 372 17.59 -11.44 20.99
N LEU A 373 16.68 -12.33 20.57
CA LEU A 373 16.06 -13.33 21.47
C LEU A 373 17.07 -14.32 22.04
N GLU A 374 18.02 -14.80 21.25
CA GLU A 374 19.10 -15.68 21.71
C GLU A 374 19.94 -15.02 22.82
N LYS A 375 20.13 -13.70 22.75
CA LYS A 375 20.86 -12.92 23.78
C LYS A 375 19.99 -12.48 24.96
N GLY A 376 18.68 -12.61 24.86
CA GLY A 376 17.74 -12.04 25.84
C GLY A 376 17.76 -10.50 25.88
N ASP A 377 18.16 -9.85 24.78
CA ASP A 377 18.24 -8.39 24.66
C ASP A 377 17.56 -7.91 23.38
N THR A 378 16.37 -7.33 23.53
CA THR A 378 15.56 -6.76 22.45
C THR A 378 15.58 -5.22 22.44
N SER A 379 16.64 -4.63 22.99
CA SER A 379 16.88 -3.19 22.94
C SER A 379 17.18 -2.70 21.53
N GLU A 380 17.10 -1.39 21.32
CA GLU A 380 17.48 -0.75 20.06
C GLU A 380 18.91 -1.14 19.64
N ALA A 381 19.84 -1.24 20.59
CA ALA A 381 21.23 -1.60 20.30
C ALA A 381 21.37 -3.01 19.70
N SER A 382 20.59 -3.97 20.21
CA SER A 382 20.58 -5.34 19.69
C SER A 382 19.87 -5.43 18.35
N LEU A 383 18.71 -4.76 18.20
CA LEU A 383 17.93 -4.73 16.96
C LEU A 383 18.58 -3.87 15.85
N ALA A 384 19.63 -3.09 16.16
CA ALA A 384 20.44 -2.36 15.17
C ALA A 384 21.04 -3.30 14.11
N ARG A 385 21.20 -4.58 14.44
CA ARG A 385 21.61 -5.63 13.51
C ARG A 385 20.74 -5.67 12.24
N TYR A 386 19.44 -5.35 12.34
CA TYR A 386 18.56 -5.26 11.17
C TYR A 386 19.04 -4.19 10.17
N GLY A 387 19.41 -3.01 10.67
CA GLY A 387 19.97 -1.94 9.83
C GLY A 387 21.28 -2.35 9.16
N GLU A 388 22.19 -3.02 9.89
CA GLU A 388 23.45 -3.53 9.34
C GLU A 388 23.23 -4.55 8.23
N LEU A 389 22.32 -5.51 8.47
CA LEU A 389 21.95 -6.53 7.49
C LEU A 389 21.32 -5.90 6.25
N PHE A 390 20.45 -4.90 6.42
CA PHE A 390 19.88 -4.18 5.29
C PHE A 390 20.96 -3.48 4.46
N GLU A 391 21.87 -2.73 5.08
CA GLU A 391 22.95 -2.02 4.39
C GLU A 391 23.89 -2.96 3.60
N ALA A 392 24.05 -4.21 4.05
CA ALA A 392 24.84 -5.23 3.39
C ALA A 392 24.04 -6.03 2.32
N SER A 393 22.74 -5.82 2.18
CA SER A 393 21.85 -6.63 1.37
C SER A 393 21.73 -6.15 -0.09
N TRP A 394 21.33 -7.07 -0.97
CA TRP A 394 20.95 -6.74 -2.34
C TRP A 394 19.70 -5.81 -2.42
N ALA A 395 18.83 -5.85 -1.41
CA ALA A 395 17.66 -4.98 -1.34
C ALA A 395 18.08 -3.50 -1.22
N LYS A 396 19.09 -3.23 -0.40
CA LYS A 396 19.68 -1.89 -0.30
C LYS A 396 20.37 -1.47 -1.60
N GLU A 397 21.13 -2.37 -2.24
CA GLU A 397 21.75 -2.05 -3.53
C GLU A 397 20.73 -1.66 -4.60
N GLU A 398 19.62 -2.40 -4.66
CA GLU A 398 18.54 -2.14 -5.60
C GLU A 398 17.91 -0.77 -5.35
N LEU A 399 17.49 -0.48 -4.12
CA LEU A 399 16.90 0.80 -3.73
C LEU A 399 17.90 1.97 -3.89
N TRP A 400 19.18 1.73 -3.59
CA TRP A 400 20.22 2.74 -3.75
C TRP A 400 20.44 3.16 -5.21
N LYS A 401 20.34 2.24 -6.15
CA LYS A 401 20.48 2.54 -7.59
C LYS A 401 19.39 3.48 -8.11
N VAL A 402 18.22 3.50 -7.48
CA VAL A 402 17.07 4.32 -7.87
C VAL A 402 16.72 5.42 -6.86
N ARG A 403 17.61 5.70 -5.88
CA ARG A 403 17.36 6.57 -4.72
C ARG A 403 16.87 7.99 -5.00
N ASN A 404 17.12 8.52 -6.20
CA ASN A 404 16.68 9.85 -6.64
C ASN A 404 15.58 9.79 -7.70
N TYR A 405 15.08 8.60 -8.03
CA TYR A 405 14.20 8.39 -9.18
C TYR A 405 12.94 9.26 -9.09
N ARG A 406 12.17 9.09 -8.04
CA ARG A 406 10.88 9.80 -7.88
C ARG A 406 11.03 11.31 -7.85
N GLN A 407 12.00 11.80 -7.09
CA GLN A 407 12.28 13.22 -6.92
C GLN A 407 12.79 13.88 -8.22
N ALA A 408 13.40 13.13 -9.14
CA ALA A 408 13.81 13.64 -10.44
C ALA A 408 12.61 14.11 -11.28
N PHE A 409 11.45 13.46 -11.14
CA PHE A 409 10.23 13.80 -11.88
C PHE A 409 9.43 14.97 -11.29
N ALA A 410 9.76 15.47 -10.10
CA ALA A 410 9.10 16.63 -9.50
C ALA A 410 9.15 17.91 -10.38
N LYS A 411 10.13 17.99 -11.28
CA LYS A 411 10.29 19.10 -12.26
C LYS A 411 9.76 18.75 -13.66
N GLY A 412 8.95 17.70 -13.77
CA GLY A 412 8.29 17.27 -14.99
C GLY A 412 8.98 16.08 -15.68
N MET A 413 8.22 15.40 -16.53
CA MET A 413 8.58 14.11 -17.16
C MET A 413 9.90 14.18 -17.94
N PHE A 414 10.09 15.20 -18.79
CA PHE A 414 11.27 15.28 -19.67
C PHE A 414 12.58 15.41 -18.89
N ARG A 415 12.59 16.30 -17.88
CA ARG A 415 13.76 16.48 -16.99
C ARG A 415 14.01 15.24 -16.15
N GLY A 416 12.94 14.61 -15.65
CA GLY A 416 13.04 13.36 -14.90
C GLY A 416 13.66 12.24 -15.73
N MET A 417 13.23 12.06 -16.96
CA MET A 417 13.80 11.05 -17.87
C MET A 417 15.28 11.31 -18.18
N LEU A 418 15.68 12.56 -18.41
CA LEU A 418 17.09 12.91 -18.65
C LEU A 418 17.96 12.61 -17.45
N ASP A 419 17.55 13.07 -16.26
CA ASP A 419 18.29 12.84 -15.01
C ASP A 419 18.37 11.35 -14.68
N PHE A 420 17.28 10.63 -14.88
CA PHE A 420 17.27 9.19 -14.70
C PHE A 420 18.18 8.46 -15.69
N GLY A 421 18.23 8.90 -16.96
CA GLY A 421 19.18 8.38 -17.93
C GLY A 421 20.64 8.55 -17.47
N VAL A 422 20.99 9.70 -16.88
CA VAL A 422 22.29 9.93 -16.26
C VAL A 422 22.48 9.04 -15.02
N ALA A 423 21.44 8.88 -14.19
CA ALA A 423 21.49 8.02 -13.02
C ALA A 423 21.80 6.56 -13.38
N MET A 424 21.24 6.06 -14.49
CA MET A 424 21.50 4.70 -14.97
C MET A 424 22.99 4.43 -15.26
N VAL A 425 23.67 5.37 -15.91
CA VAL A 425 25.09 5.20 -16.25
C VAL A 425 26.05 5.55 -15.10
N THR A 426 25.54 6.20 -14.05
CA THR A 426 26.32 6.62 -12.88
C THR A 426 26.02 5.81 -11.62
N GLY A 427 25.42 4.61 -11.75
CA GLY A 427 25.08 3.75 -10.61
C GLY A 427 24.08 4.39 -9.64
N GLY A 428 23.09 5.15 -10.17
CA GLY A 428 22.04 5.79 -9.40
C GLY A 428 22.40 7.17 -8.82
N ARG A 429 23.60 7.68 -9.07
CA ARG A 429 24.01 9.00 -8.57
C ARG A 429 23.24 10.13 -9.24
N GLY A 430 22.97 10.02 -10.56
CA GLY A 430 22.36 11.09 -11.33
C GLY A 430 23.22 12.36 -11.38
N LEU A 431 22.56 13.49 -11.56
CA LEU A 431 23.23 14.82 -11.55
C LEU A 431 23.56 15.32 -10.14
N VAL A 432 22.89 14.79 -9.11
CA VAL A 432 23.09 15.16 -7.70
C VAL A 432 23.06 13.92 -6.81
N ALA A 433 23.81 13.94 -5.71
CA ALA A 433 23.92 12.80 -4.79
C ALA A 433 22.59 12.48 -4.07
N ARG A 434 21.86 13.51 -3.64
CA ARG A 434 20.53 13.44 -3.03
C ARG A 434 19.67 14.58 -3.53
N ARG A 435 18.41 14.27 -3.86
CA ARG A 435 17.36 15.24 -4.15
C ARG A 435 16.42 15.35 -2.97
N ASP A 436 15.99 16.57 -2.69
CA ASP A 436 14.98 16.82 -1.67
C ASP A 436 13.61 16.33 -2.15
N GLY A 437 12.82 15.83 -1.22
CA GLY A 437 11.41 15.49 -1.39
C GLY A 437 10.50 16.58 -0.82
N HIS A 438 9.21 16.44 -1.08
CA HIS A 438 8.13 17.26 -0.53
C HIS A 438 7.01 16.34 -0.04
N LYS A 439 6.14 16.84 0.82
CA LYS A 439 4.92 16.13 1.20
C LYS A 439 3.87 16.28 0.11
N ASP A 440 3.09 15.23 -0.12
CA ASP A 440 2.10 15.20 -1.21
C ASP A 440 1.06 16.31 -1.08
N HIS A 441 0.44 16.45 0.10
CA HIS A 441 -0.60 17.44 0.35
C HIS A 441 -0.14 18.91 0.18
N GLU A 442 1.16 19.21 0.33
CA GLU A 442 1.71 20.56 0.19
C GLU A 442 1.77 21.03 -1.28
N THR A 443 1.59 20.13 -2.24
CA THR A 443 1.67 20.47 -3.67
C THR A 443 0.35 20.89 -4.27
N THR A 444 -0.77 20.60 -3.61
CA THR A 444 -2.11 20.93 -4.08
C THR A 444 -2.30 22.45 -4.19
N ARG A 445 -2.72 22.91 -5.36
CA ARG A 445 -2.98 24.31 -5.64
C ARG A 445 -4.44 24.69 -5.37
N PRO A 446 -4.74 25.96 -5.09
CA PRO A 446 -6.11 26.43 -4.93
C PRO A 446 -6.99 26.08 -6.13
N LEU A 447 -8.27 25.87 -5.86
CA LEU A 447 -9.28 25.52 -6.89
C LEU A 447 -9.30 26.50 -8.07
N ALA A 448 -9.04 27.79 -7.82
CA ALA A 448 -8.96 28.80 -8.87
C ALA A 448 -7.87 28.53 -9.93
N GLU A 449 -6.87 27.73 -9.60
CA GLU A 449 -5.80 27.30 -10.50
C GLU A 449 -6.07 25.91 -11.11
N SER A 450 -7.17 25.26 -10.73
CA SER A 450 -7.54 23.94 -11.26
C SER A 450 -7.83 24.01 -12.76
N THR A 451 -7.26 23.07 -13.48
CA THR A 451 -7.47 22.92 -14.93
C THR A 451 -8.04 21.55 -15.30
N PHE A 452 -8.28 20.72 -14.30
CA PHE A 452 -8.82 19.39 -14.51
C PHE A 452 -10.32 19.48 -14.82
N GLN A 453 -10.72 18.83 -15.90
CA GLN A 453 -12.12 18.66 -16.27
C GLN A 453 -12.30 17.21 -16.67
N LEU A 454 -13.18 16.52 -15.95
CA LEU A 454 -13.58 15.17 -16.33
C LEU A 454 -14.40 15.24 -17.62
N PRO A 455 -14.04 14.48 -18.67
CA PRO A 455 -14.92 14.32 -19.83
C PRO A 455 -16.25 13.71 -19.37
N LYS A 456 -17.33 14.09 -20.05
CA LYS A 456 -18.59 13.37 -19.87
C LYS A 456 -18.47 12.03 -20.57
N PHE A 457 -18.66 10.95 -19.84
CA PHE A 457 -18.71 9.60 -20.36
C PHE A 457 -20.17 9.24 -20.72
N ASN A 458 -20.37 8.42 -21.75
CA ASN A 458 -21.67 7.83 -22.00
C ASN A 458 -21.91 6.73 -20.96
N ASP A 459 -23.05 6.73 -20.31
CA ASP A 459 -23.40 5.87 -19.16
C ASP A 459 -23.34 4.35 -19.45
N SER A 460 -23.29 3.94 -20.72
CA SER A 460 -23.27 2.52 -21.10
C SER A 460 -21.91 1.82 -20.97
N ASP A 461 -20.80 2.57 -20.92
CA ASP A 461 -19.46 2.01 -21.12
C ASP A 461 -18.51 2.22 -19.94
N SER A 462 -18.98 2.84 -18.85
CA SER A 462 -18.15 3.11 -17.67
C SER A 462 -18.93 2.90 -16.40
N LEU A 463 -18.33 2.20 -15.44
CA LEU A 463 -18.90 2.09 -14.10
C LEU A 463 -18.63 3.38 -13.34
N ASP A 464 -19.63 3.84 -12.56
CA ASP A 464 -19.43 4.88 -11.58
C ASP A 464 -18.67 4.35 -10.34
N LYS A 465 -18.20 5.27 -9.48
CA LYS A 465 -17.41 4.89 -8.29
C LYS A 465 -18.17 3.94 -7.36
N LEU A 466 -19.49 4.08 -7.21
CA LEU A 466 -20.29 3.25 -6.31
C LEU A 466 -20.45 1.83 -6.84
N THR A 467 -20.68 1.69 -8.15
CA THR A 467 -20.72 0.39 -8.80
C THR A 467 -19.38 -0.33 -8.70
N ASP A 468 -18.27 0.40 -8.86
CA ASP A 468 -16.93 -0.17 -8.70
C ASP A 468 -16.67 -0.60 -7.25
N VAL A 469 -17.11 0.17 -6.25
CA VAL A 469 -17.02 -0.23 -4.83
C VAL A 469 -17.73 -1.55 -4.57
N TYR A 470 -18.88 -1.80 -5.18
CA TYR A 470 -19.56 -3.09 -5.09
C TYR A 470 -18.65 -4.25 -5.52
N TYR A 471 -17.87 -4.08 -6.61
CA TYR A 471 -16.91 -5.09 -7.08
C TYR A 471 -15.66 -5.23 -6.19
N SER A 472 -15.44 -4.33 -5.24
CA SER A 472 -14.37 -4.47 -4.24
C SER A 472 -14.74 -5.44 -3.12
N GLY A 473 -16.01 -5.78 -3.00
CA GLY A 473 -16.56 -6.58 -1.90
C GLY A 473 -16.42 -5.90 -0.54
N ALA A 474 -16.30 -4.56 -0.50
CA ALA A 474 -16.18 -3.83 0.76
C ALA A 474 -17.44 -3.97 1.59
N VAL A 475 -17.27 -4.43 2.83
CA VAL A 475 -18.34 -4.56 3.83
C VAL A 475 -17.81 -4.04 5.15
N HIS A 476 -18.59 -3.18 5.81
CA HIS A 476 -18.30 -2.69 7.16
C HIS A 476 -19.54 -2.79 8.02
N GLU A 477 -19.36 -2.94 9.32
CA GLU A 477 -20.44 -2.69 10.28
C GLU A 477 -20.89 -1.23 10.12
N GLU A 478 -22.17 -1.01 9.82
CA GLU A 478 -22.66 0.35 9.56
C GLU A 478 -22.86 1.15 10.85
N ASP A 479 -23.23 0.46 11.94
CA ASP A 479 -23.41 1.05 13.24
C ASP A 479 -22.11 0.95 14.05
N GLN A 480 -21.05 1.58 13.56
CA GLN A 480 -19.79 1.83 14.27
C GLN A 480 -19.32 3.27 14.05
N PRO A 481 -18.47 3.83 14.93
CA PRO A 481 -17.85 5.13 14.68
C PRO A 481 -17.06 5.12 13.38
N ALA A 482 -17.18 6.18 12.59
CA ALA A 482 -16.44 6.30 11.35
C ALA A 482 -14.92 6.21 11.59
N HIS A 483 -14.26 5.31 10.89
CA HIS A 483 -12.79 5.14 10.93
C HIS A 483 -12.04 6.19 10.10
N LEU A 484 -12.74 7.18 9.59
CA LEU A 484 -12.25 8.33 8.86
C LEU A 484 -12.53 9.56 9.73
N LEU A 485 -11.53 9.91 10.55
CA LEU A 485 -11.66 11.01 11.52
C LEU A 485 -11.41 12.34 10.82
N VAL A 486 -12.35 13.27 10.94
CA VAL A 486 -12.16 14.67 10.54
C VAL A 486 -11.84 15.47 11.80
N ASN A 487 -10.58 15.90 11.93
CA ASN A 487 -10.06 16.51 13.16
C ASN A 487 -10.73 17.86 13.48
N ASP A 488 -11.03 18.67 12.47
CA ASP A 488 -11.78 19.92 12.59
C ASP A 488 -12.75 20.10 11.41
N PRO A 489 -14.03 19.77 11.59
CA PRO A 489 -15.04 19.93 10.53
C PRO A 489 -15.19 21.39 10.04
N LYS A 490 -14.85 22.40 10.85
CA LYS A 490 -14.92 23.82 10.44
C LYS A 490 -13.96 24.14 9.31
N ILE A 491 -12.77 23.54 9.30
CA ILE A 491 -11.81 23.70 8.19
C ILE A 491 -12.45 23.29 6.87
N CYS A 492 -13.23 22.20 6.85
CA CYS A 492 -13.89 21.73 5.65
C CYS A 492 -14.85 22.79 5.06
N VAL A 493 -15.65 23.42 5.93
CA VAL A 493 -16.71 24.37 5.53
C VAL A 493 -16.16 25.78 5.25
N GLU A 494 -15.35 26.29 6.18
CA GLU A 494 -14.93 27.70 6.18
C GLU A 494 -13.77 27.97 5.23
N ARG A 495 -12.89 26.98 5.03
CA ARG A 495 -11.65 27.15 4.28
C ARG A 495 -11.54 26.22 3.07
N CYS A 496 -11.60 24.90 3.28
CA CYS A 496 -11.34 23.93 2.23
C CYS A 496 -12.32 24.09 1.05
N THR A 497 -13.61 24.34 1.33
CA THR A 497 -14.63 24.60 0.29
C THR A 497 -14.23 25.76 -0.61
N GLN A 498 -13.69 26.85 -0.05
CA GLN A 498 -13.33 28.06 -0.80
C GLN A 498 -11.95 27.93 -1.47
N GLU A 499 -10.98 27.35 -0.75
CA GLU A 499 -9.59 27.30 -1.22
C GLU A 499 -9.37 26.13 -2.20
N TYR A 500 -9.95 24.96 -1.96
CA TYR A 500 -9.67 23.72 -2.71
C TYR A 500 -10.91 23.03 -3.28
N GLY A 501 -12.13 23.48 -2.94
CA GLY A 501 -13.37 22.87 -3.44
C GLY A 501 -13.64 21.48 -2.88
N ASN A 502 -13.15 21.17 -1.67
CA ASN A 502 -13.29 19.87 -1.01
C ASN A 502 -12.76 18.71 -1.86
N PRO A 503 -11.44 18.64 -2.09
CA PRO A 503 -10.80 17.69 -3.00
C PRO A 503 -11.01 16.22 -2.59
N CYS A 504 -11.40 15.95 -1.34
CA CYS A 504 -11.69 14.61 -0.85
C CYS A 504 -12.78 13.89 -1.65
N GLN A 505 -13.79 14.60 -2.19
CA GLN A 505 -14.80 14.02 -3.07
C GLN A 505 -14.25 13.59 -4.45
N HIS A 506 -13.12 14.18 -4.87
CA HIS A 506 -12.47 13.90 -6.16
C HIS A 506 -11.42 12.80 -6.02
N PHE A 507 -10.44 12.98 -5.14
CA PHE A 507 -9.34 12.03 -5.02
C PHE A 507 -9.74 10.68 -4.39
N CYS A 508 -10.88 10.60 -3.69
CA CYS A 508 -11.35 9.34 -3.15
C CYS A 508 -11.82 8.40 -4.28
N PRO A 509 -11.23 7.19 -4.44
CA PRO A 509 -11.62 6.26 -5.49
C PRO A 509 -12.90 5.47 -5.16
N ALA A 510 -13.51 5.71 -3.99
CA ALA A 510 -14.59 4.89 -3.44
C ALA A 510 -15.83 5.70 -3.03
N ALA A 511 -15.99 6.95 -3.48
CA ALA A 511 -17.14 7.81 -3.17
C ALA A 511 -17.50 7.85 -1.67
N VAL A 512 -16.47 7.96 -0.81
CA VAL A 512 -16.65 8.04 0.64
C VAL A 512 -17.13 9.43 1.07
N TYR A 513 -16.63 10.48 0.42
CA TYR A 513 -16.92 11.87 0.79
C TYR A 513 -17.87 12.49 -0.20
N GLU A 514 -18.96 13.04 0.31
CA GLU A 514 -19.96 13.76 -0.48
C GLU A 514 -20.23 15.14 0.10
N TRP A 515 -20.46 16.12 -0.79
CA TRP A 515 -20.92 17.45 -0.47
C TRP A 515 -22.27 17.68 -1.15
N PRO A 516 -23.39 17.35 -0.49
CA PRO A 516 -24.70 17.63 -1.05
C PRO A 516 -24.87 19.12 -1.34
N LYS A 517 -25.48 19.47 -2.45
CA LYS A 517 -25.67 20.86 -2.87
C LYS A 517 -26.40 21.65 -1.80
N GLY A 518 -25.77 22.72 -1.29
CA GLY A 518 -26.30 23.55 -0.21
C GLY A 518 -26.07 23.00 1.20
N SER A 519 -25.35 21.88 1.35
CA SER A 519 -24.93 21.38 2.65
C SER A 519 -23.82 22.25 3.25
N THR A 520 -23.82 22.35 4.57
CA THR A 520 -22.75 22.94 5.38
C THR A 520 -21.88 21.87 6.04
N GLU A 521 -22.10 20.60 5.71
CA GLU A 521 -21.38 19.47 6.30
C GLU A 521 -20.98 18.47 5.21
N VAL A 522 -19.83 17.82 5.41
CA VAL A 522 -19.42 16.67 4.61
C VAL A 522 -20.18 15.42 5.06
N VAL A 523 -20.73 14.69 4.12
CA VAL A 523 -21.27 13.34 4.37
C VAL A 523 -20.14 12.33 4.18
N ILE A 524 -19.93 11.46 5.17
CA ILE A 524 -18.89 10.43 5.16
C ILE A 524 -19.58 9.06 5.10
N ASN A 525 -19.54 8.44 3.93
CA ASN A 525 -20.03 7.08 3.68
C ASN A 525 -18.90 6.07 3.98
N ALA A 526 -18.62 5.87 5.27
CA ALA A 526 -17.50 5.05 5.72
C ALA A 526 -17.59 3.59 5.22
N SER A 527 -18.80 3.07 5.00
CA SER A 527 -19.06 1.72 4.46
C SER A 527 -18.49 1.52 3.04
N ASN A 528 -18.31 2.59 2.27
CA ASN A 528 -17.71 2.53 0.93
C ASN A 528 -16.17 2.44 0.98
N CYS A 529 -15.55 2.61 2.14
CA CYS A 529 -14.10 2.73 2.24
C CYS A 529 -13.37 1.44 1.86
N VAL A 530 -12.49 1.52 0.87
CA VAL A 530 -11.65 0.40 0.40
C VAL A 530 -10.27 0.39 1.05
N HIS A 531 -10.08 1.10 2.14
CA HIS A 531 -8.84 1.19 2.93
C HIS A 531 -7.60 1.61 2.13
N CYS A 532 -7.76 2.42 1.09
CA CYS A 532 -6.65 2.90 0.24
C CYS A 532 -5.76 3.94 0.93
N LYS A 533 -6.31 4.69 1.90
CA LYS A 533 -5.63 5.75 2.68
C LYS A 533 -5.24 7.00 1.87
N THR A 534 -5.78 7.16 0.67
CA THR A 534 -5.55 8.36 -0.15
C THR A 534 -5.90 9.65 0.60
N CYS A 535 -7.01 9.65 1.36
CA CYS A 535 -7.47 10.83 2.10
C CYS A 535 -6.54 11.23 3.26
N ASP A 536 -5.98 10.27 3.99
CA ASP A 536 -5.00 10.50 5.06
C ASP A 536 -3.67 11.12 4.55
N ILE A 537 -3.43 11.02 3.23
CA ILE A 537 -2.19 11.48 2.59
C ILE A 537 -2.42 12.79 1.83
N ALA A 538 -3.51 12.88 1.06
CA ALA A 538 -3.72 13.94 0.07
C ALA A 538 -4.53 15.13 0.57
N ASP A 539 -5.11 15.07 1.78
CA ASP A 539 -5.88 16.19 2.31
C ASP A 539 -4.98 17.42 2.57
N PRO A 540 -5.23 18.57 1.91
CA PRO A 540 -4.36 19.75 1.99
C PRO A 540 -4.13 20.28 3.40
N TYR A 541 -5.01 19.99 4.33
CA TYR A 541 -4.92 20.44 5.73
C TYR A 541 -4.47 19.34 6.69
N GLU A 542 -4.17 18.11 6.22
CA GLU A 542 -3.97 16.94 7.08
C GLU A 542 -5.11 16.78 8.11
N ASN A 543 -6.34 17.14 7.71
CA ASN A 543 -7.53 17.16 8.57
C ASN A 543 -8.25 15.82 8.63
N ILE A 544 -7.97 14.93 7.68
CA ILE A 544 -8.54 13.58 7.63
C ILE A 544 -7.50 12.58 8.14
N GLU A 545 -7.86 11.81 9.15
CA GLU A 545 -7.04 10.72 9.65
C GLU A 545 -7.76 9.37 9.50
N TRP A 546 -7.11 8.43 8.83
CA TRP A 546 -7.60 7.06 8.73
C TRP A 546 -7.13 6.26 9.96
N VAL A 547 -8.05 5.63 10.67
CA VAL A 547 -7.78 4.69 11.76
C VAL A 547 -8.39 3.33 11.44
N VAL A 548 -7.99 2.27 12.15
CA VAL A 548 -8.56 0.94 11.88
C VAL A 548 -10.04 0.88 12.26
N PRO A 549 -10.94 0.33 11.41
CA PRO A 549 -12.31 -0.01 11.80
C PRO A 549 -12.35 -1.25 12.69
N GLU A 550 -13.54 -1.67 13.09
CA GLU A 550 -13.75 -2.98 13.72
C GLU A 550 -13.20 -4.12 12.84
N GLY A 551 -12.80 -5.21 13.48
CA GLY A 551 -12.19 -6.36 12.81
C GLY A 551 -13.11 -7.01 11.78
N GLY A 552 -12.53 -7.57 10.71
CA GLY A 552 -13.24 -8.22 9.62
C GLY A 552 -13.84 -7.26 8.58
N GLY A 553 -13.98 -5.96 8.90
CA GLY A 553 -14.50 -4.96 7.96
C GLY A 553 -13.49 -4.55 6.90
N GLY A 554 -13.99 -4.12 5.74
CA GLY A 554 -13.17 -3.61 4.62
C GLY A 554 -13.36 -4.34 3.30
N PRO A 555 -12.50 -4.10 2.31
CA PRO A 555 -12.58 -4.74 1.00
C PRO A 555 -12.23 -6.24 1.07
N LYS A 556 -12.78 -7.01 0.11
CA LYS A 556 -12.47 -8.43 -0.07
C LYS A 556 -11.81 -8.62 -1.43
N TYR A 557 -10.51 -8.35 -1.50
CA TYR A 557 -9.70 -8.42 -2.72
C TYR A 557 -9.35 -9.87 -3.08
N VAL A 558 -10.35 -10.61 -3.50
CA VAL A 558 -10.15 -11.98 -4.01
C VAL A 558 -9.63 -11.91 -5.44
N ASP A 559 -8.59 -12.69 -5.77
CA ASP A 559 -7.92 -12.77 -7.08
C ASP A 559 -7.12 -11.50 -7.50
N MET A 560 -6.89 -10.54 -6.60
CA MET A 560 -6.27 -9.24 -6.93
C MET A 560 -4.79 -9.11 -6.50
#